data_de0bf210b265f364ee7f8f95bdd1f05e
#
_entry.id   de0bf210b265f364ee7f8f95bdd1f05e
#
_cell.length_a   1.000
_cell.length_b   1.000
_cell.length_c   1.000
_cell.angle_alpha   90.00
_cell.angle_beta   90.00
_cell.angle_gamma   90.00
#
_symmetry.space_group_name_H-M   'P 1'
#
loop_
_entity.id
_entity.type
_entity.pdbx_description
1 polymer ?
#
loop_
_entity_poly.entity_id
_entity_poly.type
_entity_poly.pdbx_seq_one_letter_code
_entity_poly.pdbx_strand_id
1 'polypeptide(L)'
;MTNNNSLYFQFKQNIPLWCVLLFSFTLMSCGGSSSSKTGYVQLYNLSPNAPGIYLTIDKYDDDDYVEQTYSAISFTNTSSRFSYEPDTYDIELAWQNEFGNQSDLEIVYEDQLKISNESVEFIVISEDIKAPQVLVYELPVRDDDELNDDSDDDLFNIKVLNMHNWSAGLDFYYSEADETFNEAQLLNKTSYTELSENQKLDQDSYIFYITSAGESDVLFTSEDISFPYASEYIIVIRANTGVGSSPFLIDVVSTSTTQEFTDSGAEASYRVYNGIVENELLPGYEKNIDFHINSIDETPEVASLGYGEFSPSTIIESGDYSMNVVSSENQTKIISNHLLPLNENTDKTIFLYLLEEAVDEDGDGDIDENGDGYIDELEITLNSLVVTNSTSENIYSHAMTVINLIDQDEIIDDFSSVKVYFVLNDEIIETASQSLTTIFAVPTTAQLLNNTYSIYAIGSLDSSNIVLASTQLTLDEDSTNQFIILEKDADSATGYKMTFTNQSNN
;
A
#
# COMPACT_ATOMS: atom_id res chain seq x y z
N MET A 1 8.28 -57.97 -3.64
CA MET A 1 6.85 -58.33 -3.70
C MET A 1 6.16 -57.25 -2.90
N THR A 2 5.81 -56.14 -3.58
CA THR A 2 4.47 -55.71 -4.01
C THR A 2 3.50 -55.55 -2.86
N ASN A 3 3.10 -54.30 -2.49
CA ASN A 3 1.94 -53.68 -3.04
C ASN A 3 1.76 -52.20 -2.61
N ASN A 4 1.71 -51.31 -3.58
CA ASN A 4 1.14 -49.98 -3.51
C ASN A 4 -0.39 -50.05 -3.34
N ASN A 5 -0.96 -49.21 -2.50
CA ASN A 5 -2.36 -48.82 -2.64
C ASN A 5 -2.50 -47.31 -2.40
N SER A 6 -2.58 -46.58 -3.52
CA SER A 6 -3.06 -45.19 -3.57
C SER A 6 -4.59 -45.18 -3.52
N LEU A 7 -5.17 -44.49 -2.56
CA LEU A 7 -6.61 -44.23 -2.47
C LEU A 7 -6.93 -42.90 -3.19
N TYR A 8 -7.48 -43.03 -4.41
CA TYR A 8 -8.15 -41.94 -5.11
C TYR A 8 -9.57 -41.79 -4.56
N PHE A 9 -9.86 -40.65 -3.92
CA PHE A 9 -11.25 -40.25 -3.65
C PHE A 9 -11.85 -39.59 -4.89
N GLN A 10 -12.76 -40.26 -5.56
CA GLN A 10 -13.64 -39.71 -6.58
C GLN A 10 -14.88 -39.12 -5.92
N PHE A 11 -15.04 -37.79 -5.97
CA PHE A 11 -16.32 -37.13 -5.73
C PHE A 11 -17.22 -37.27 -6.96
N LYS A 12 -18.27 -38.12 -6.88
CA LYS A 12 -19.38 -38.11 -7.81
C LYS A 12 -20.34 -37.00 -7.41
N GLN A 13 -20.40 -35.92 -8.16
CA GLN A 13 -21.50 -34.95 -8.10
C GLN A 13 -22.69 -35.52 -8.85
N ASN A 14 -23.75 -35.87 -8.14
CA ASN A 14 -25.07 -36.08 -8.69
C ASN A 14 -25.80 -34.73 -8.77
N ILE A 15 -25.86 -34.13 -9.95
CA ILE A 15 -26.73 -32.98 -10.24
C ILE A 15 -28.11 -33.56 -10.63
N PRO A 16 -29.21 -33.21 -9.93
CA PRO A 16 -30.54 -33.64 -10.35
C PRO A 16 -30.97 -32.90 -11.62
N LEU A 17 -31.29 -33.67 -12.61
CA LEU A 17 -31.74 -33.30 -13.97
C LEU A 17 -33.20 -32.80 -13.97
N TRP A 18 -33.54 -31.76 -13.18
CA TRP A 18 -34.93 -31.26 -13.09
C TRP A 18 -35.06 -29.71 -13.13
N CYS A 19 -34.07 -28.97 -13.61
CA CYS A 19 -34.18 -27.53 -13.81
C CYS A 19 -33.89 -27.04 -15.23
N VAL A 20 -34.20 -27.85 -16.26
CA VAL A 20 -34.03 -27.46 -17.67
C VAL A 20 -35.37 -27.53 -18.41
N LEU A 21 -36.44 -26.99 -17.84
CA LEU A 21 -37.71 -26.92 -18.58
C LEU A 21 -38.65 -25.84 -18.01
N LEU A 22 -38.19 -24.58 -17.98
CA LEU A 22 -39.08 -23.42 -17.77
C LEU A 22 -38.37 -22.09 -18.09
N PHE A 23 -37.78 -21.97 -19.29
CA PHE A 23 -37.37 -20.65 -19.81
C PHE A 23 -37.44 -20.64 -21.35
N SER A 24 -38.63 -20.89 -21.86
CA SER A 24 -38.93 -20.70 -23.30
C SER A 24 -40.32 -20.12 -23.42
N PHE A 25 -40.51 -18.86 -23.05
CA PHE A 25 -41.61 -18.01 -23.53
C PHE A 25 -41.33 -16.59 -23.01
N THR A 26 -40.76 -15.76 -23.83
CA THR A 26 -41.08 -14.36 -24.10
C THR A 26 -39.95 -13.75 -24.93
N LEU A 27 -39.85 -14.15 -26.20
CA LEU A 27 -39.21 -13.36 -27.22
C LEU A 27 -40.29 -12.84 -28.16
N MET A 28 -41.03 -11.86 -27.71
CA MET A 28 -41.78 -10.94 -28.55
C MET A 28 -41.89 -9.62 -27.77
N SER A 29 -40.81 -8.87 -27.72
CA SER A 29 -40.91 -7.43 -27.60
C SER A 29 -40.27 -6.85 -28.85
N CYS A 30 -41.14 -6.40 -29.70
CA CYS A 30 -40.84 -5.68 -30.92
C CYS A 30 -40.22 -4.34 -30.56
N GLY A 31 -39.07 -4.11 -31.07
CA GLY A 31 -38.27 -2.94 -31.19
C GLY A 31 -38.91 -1.58 -31.13
N GLY A 32 -38.35 -0.82 -30.28
CA GLY A 32 -37.99 0.55 -30.39
C GLY A 32 -36.60 0.62 -29.76
N SER A 33 -35.56 0.77 -30.53
CA SER A 33 -34.30 1.23 -30.05
C SER A 33 -34.44 2.70 -29.66
N SER A 34 -35.06 2.95 -28.51
CA SER A 34 -34.69 4.12 -27.75
C SER A 34 -33.30 3.81 -27.19
N SER A 35 -32.25 4.30 -27.82
CA SER A 35 -30.97 4.45 -27.14
C SER A 35 -31.30 5.10 -25.80
N SER A 36 -31.20 4.35 -24.71
CA SER A 36 -31.34 4.92 -23.38
C SER A 36 -30.25 5.97 -23.27
N LYS A 37 -30.67 7.23 -23.18
CA LYS A 37 -29.71 8.31 -22.97
C LYS A 37 -29.03 8.03 -21.65
N THR A 38 -27.73 7.93 -21.64
CA THR A 38 -26.93 7.57 -20.48
C THR A 38 -25.69 8.46 -20.43
N GLY A 39 -25.46 9.07 -19.27
CA GLY A 39 -24.20 9.68 -18.92
C GLY A 39 -23.54 8.95 -17.76
N TYR A 40 -22.35 9.31 -17.42
CA TYR A 40 -21.55 8.62 -16.39
C TYR A 40 -20.89 9.61 -15.45
N VAL A 41 -20.63 9.16 -14.22
CA VAL A 41 -19.82 9.87 -13.23
C VAL A 41 -18.68 8.96 -12.80
N GLN A 42 -17.47 9.52 -12.69
CA GLN A 42 -16.28 8.85 -12.19
C GLN A 42 -15.54 9.78 -11.24
N LEU A 43 -15.24 9.31 -10.01
CA LEU A 43 -14.48 10.05 -9.01
C LEU A 43 -13.03 9.56 -8.98
N TYR A 44 -12.09 10.50 -8.94
CA TYR A 44 -10.67 10.25 -8.72
C TYR A 44 -10.16 11.07 -7.52
N ASN A 45 -9.58 10.40 -6.51
CA ASN A 45 -9.12 11.04 -5.30
C ASN A 45 -7.61 11.33 -5.34
N LEU A 46 -7.25 12.59 -5.43
CA LEU A 46 -5.88 13.11 -5.35
C LEU A 46 -5.59 13.96 -4.11
N SER A 47 -6.47 13.97 -3.11
CA SER A 47 -6.20 14.66 -1.85
C SER A 47 -5.25 13.80 -1.00
N PRO A 48 -4.00 14.23 -0.76
CA PRO A 48 -2.94 13.36 -0.22
C PRO A 48 -3.15 12.95 1.24
N ASN A 49 -3.87 13.78 2.01
CA ASN A 49 -4.16 13.53 3.42
C ASN A 49 -5.61 13.09 3.68
N ALA A 50 -6.37 12.81 2.63
CA ALA A 50 -7.77 12.43 2.76
C ALA A 50 -7.94 11.02 3.31
N PRO A 51 -8.88 10.80 4.24
CA PRO A 51 -9.53 9.49 4.38
C PRO A 51 -10.17 9.06 3.06
N GLY A 52 -10.62 7.81 2.97
CA GLY A 52 -11.36 7.40 1.77
C GLY A 52 -12.60 8.28 1.55
N ILE A 53 -12.77 8.81 0.34
CA ILE A 53 -13.82 9.74 -0.04
C ILE A 53 -15.03 9.00 -0.59
N TYR A 54 -16.17 9.18 0.02
CA TYR A 54 -17.49 8.73 -0.45
C TYR A 54 -18.04 9.75 -1.44
N LEU A 55 -18.68 9.26 -2.50
CA LEU A 55 -19.46 10.05 -3.44
C LEU A 55 -20.93 9.74 -3.22
N THR A 56 -21.75 10.74 -2.88
CA THR A 56 -23.19 10.64 -2.81
C THR A 56 -23.80 11.43 -3.96
N ILE A 57 -24.80 10.85 -4.61
CA ILE A 57 -25.52 11.45 -5.74
C ILE A 57 -27.02 11.35 -5.50
N ASP A 58 -27.69 12.48 -5.51
CA ASP A 58 -29.15 12.60 -5.41
C ASP A 58 -29.71 13.38 -6.61
N LYS A 59 -30.92 13.10 -7.01
CA LYS A 59 -31.53 13.79 -8.17
C LYS A 59 -32.12 15.12 -7.72
N TYR A 60 -31.66 16.19 -8.34
CA TYR A 60 -32.14 17.53 -8.03
C TYR A 60 -33.63 17.67 -8.26
N ASP A 61 -34.37 18.25 -7.29
CA ASP A 61 -35.84 18.48 -7.30
C ASP A 61 -36.69 17.18 -7.47
N ASP A 62 -36.23 15.99 -7.08
CA ASP A 62 -36.97 14.73 -7.16
C ASP A 62 -37.05 14.03 -5.80
N ASP A 63 -38.02 14.38 -4.97
CA ASP A 63 -38.21 13.83 -3.61
C ASP A 63 -38.48 12.29 -3.61
N ASP A 64 -38.79 11.69 -4.76
CA ASP A 64 -39.04 10.26 -4.91
C ASP A 64 -37.77 9.48 -5.35
N TYR A 65 -36.67 10.18 -5.69
CA TYR A 65 -35.41 9.57 -6.05
C TYR A 65 -34.73 8.99 -4.81
N VAL A 66 -34.08 7.84 -4.96
CA VAL A 66 -33.31 7.22 -3.88
C VAL A 66 -31.85 7.62 -4.03
N GLU A 67 -31.39 8.45 -3.12
CA GLU A 67 -29.99 8.83 -2.98
C GLU A 67 -29.05 7.63 -3.03
N GLN A 68 -27.93 7.76 -3.71
CA GLN A 68 -26.93 6.69 -3.87
C GLN A 68 -25.58 7.16 -3.34
N THR A 69 -25.09 6.48 -2.30
CA THR A 69 -23.74 6.68 -1.77
C THR A 69 -22.84 5.50 -2.17
N TYR A 70 -21.73 5.80 -2.82
CA TYR A 70 -20.77 4.82 -3.30
C TYR A 70 -19.66 4.58 -2.28
N SER A 71 -18.97 3.43 -2.41
CA SER A 71 -17.85 3.07 -1.53
C SER A 71 -16.72 4.11 -1.58
N ALA A 72 -16.07 4.29 -0.46
CA ALA A 72 -14.97 5.23 -0.32
C ALA A 72 -13.82 4.96 -1.29
N ILE A 73 -13.32 6.02 -1.92
CA ILE A 73 -12.18 6.02 -2.83
C ILE A 73 -10.96 6.55 -2.09
N SER A 74 -9.95 5.73 -1.93
CA SER A 74 -8.68 6.11 -1.28
C SER A 74 -7.84 7.01 -2.18
N PHE A 75 -6.86 7.70 -1.59
CA PHE A 75 -5.87 8.49 -2.33
C PHE A 75 -5.26 7.71 -3.49
N THR A 76 -5.07 8.36 -4.64
CA THR A 76 -4.61 7.84 -5.94
C THR A 76 -5.50 6.77 -6.58
N ASN A 77 -6.69 6.52 -6.06
CA ASN A 77 -7.63 5.58 -6.66
C ASN A 77 -8.79 6.29 -7.36
N THR A 78 -9.36 5.58 -8.35
CA THR A 78 -10.57 6.00 -9.06
C THR A 78 -11.73 5.06 -8.78
N SER A 79 -12.96 5.61 -8.84
CA SER A 79 -14.17 4.78 -8.89
C SER A 79 -14.35 4.13 -10.27
N SER A 80 -15.20 3.10 -10.35
CA SER A 80 -15.81 2.74 -11.63
C SER A 80 -16.69 3.88 -12.16
N ARG A 81 -17.00 3.85 -13.45
CA ARG A 81 -18.00 4.75 -14.05
C ARG A 81 -19.40 4.31 -13.62
N PHE A 82 -20.11 5.21 -12.94
CA PHE A 82 -21.52 5.00 -12.55
C PHE A 82 -22.46 5.61 -13.58
N SER A 83 -23.48 4.88 -14.01
CA SER A 83 -24.39 5.29 -15.09
C SER A 83 -25.63 5.98 -14.55
N TYR A 84 -26.02 7.11 -15.17
CA TYR A 84 -27.15 7.92 -14.81
C TYR A 84 -27.95 8.35 -16.05
N GLU A 85 -29.23 8.65 -15.87
CA GLU A 85 -29.99 9.38 -16.88
C GLU A 85 -29.46 10.83 -16.97
N PRO A 86 -29.38 11.43 -18.17
CA PRO A 86 -29.01 12.82 -18.30
C PRO A 86 -29.97 13.75 -17.57
N ASP A 87 -29.50 14.39 -16.53
CA ASP A 87 -30.24 15.35 -15.70
C ASP A 87 -29.29 16.17 -14.82
N THR A 88 -29.83 16.97 -13.91
CA THR A 88 -29.06 17.63 -12.87
C THR A 88 -29.19 16.85 -11.57
N TYR A 89 -28.07 16.65 -10.89
CA TYR A 89 -27.96 15.94 -9.63
C TYR A 89 -27.26 16.81 -8.61
N ASP A 90 -27.64 16.69 -7.35
CA ASP A 90 -26.86 17.17 -6.23
C ASP A 90 -25.79 16.11 -5.90
N ILE A 91 -24.53 16.54 -5.73
CA ILE A 91 -23.42 15.67 -5.38
C ILE A 91 -22.81 16.10 -4.05
N GLU A 92 -22.42 15.13 -3.26
CA GLU A 92 -21.67 15.32 -2.03
C GLU A 92 -20.40 14.47 -2.06
N LEU A 93 -19.26 15.08 -1.69
CA LEU A 93 -18.04 14.36 -1.37
C LEU A 93 -17.84 14.43 0.14
N ALA A 94 -17.66 13.27 0.76
CA ALA A 94 -17.61 13.18 2.21
C ALA A 94 -16.64 12.07 2.65
N TRP A 95 -16.20 12.12 3.92
CA TRP A 95 -15.45 11.06 4.54
C TRP A 95 -16.12 10.62 5.84
N GLN A 96 -15.82 9.42 6.31
CA GLN A 96 -16.43 8.88 7.51
C GLN A 96 -15.59 9.23 8.73
N ASN A 97 -16.15 9.98 9.68
CA ASN A 97 -15.47 10.47 10.86
C ASN A 97 -15.66 9.58 12.11
N GLU A 98 -16.55 8.56 12.05
CA GLU A 98 -16.80 7.65 13.18
C GLU A 98 -16.90 6.19 12.74
N PHE A 99 -16.73 5.27 13.68
CA PHE A 99 -16.92 3.86 13.45
C PHE A 99 -18.39 3.54 13.17
N GLY A 100 -18.71 3.11 11.98
CA GLY A 100 -19.79 2.16 11.81
C GLY A 100 -20.94 2.48 10.87
N ASN A 101 -21.24 3.70 10.45
CA ASN A 101 -22.39 3.91 9.57
C ASN A 101 -22.13 4.97 8.51
N GLN A 102 -22.55 4.70 7.25
CA GLN A 102 -22.59 5.70 6.18
C GLN A 102 -23.49 6.92 6.51
N SER A 103 -24.24 6.88 7.63
CA SER A 103 -25.05 8.00 8.10
C SER A 103 -24.26 9.09 8.83
N ASP A 104 -22.98 8.88 9.14
CA ASP A 104 -22.13 9.78 9.91
C ASP A 104 -20.99 10.34 9.06
N LEU A 105 -21.31 10.74 7.81
CA LEU A 105 -20.34 11.30 6.88
C LEU A 105 -20.13 12.79 7.17
N GLU A 106 -18.86 13.20 7.12
CA GLU A 106 -18.47 14.62 7.14
C GLU A 106 -18.31 15.12 5.71
N ILE A 107 -19.22 16.01 5.31
CA ILE A 107 -19.25 16.56 3.96
C ILE A 107 -18.15 17.62 3.82
N VAL A 108 -17.30 17.46 2.81
CA VAL A 108 -16.21 18.40 2.49
C VAL A 108 -16.48 19.19 1.22
N TYR A 109 -17.41 18.72 0.39
CA TYR A 109 -17.81 19.41 -0.83
C TYR A 109 -19.25 19.01 -1.20
N GLU A 110 -20.05 20.01 -1.60
CA GLU A 110 -21.39 19.82 -2.17
C GLU A 110 -21.59 20.78 -3.34
N ASP A 111 -22.18 20.32 -4.43
CA ASP A 111 -22.52 21.12 -5.60
C ASP A 111 -23.56 20.42 -6.48
N GLN A 112 -24.03 21.10 -7.50
CA GLN A 112 -24.88 20.52 -8.54
C GLN A 112 -24.05 20.08 -9.73
N LEU A 113 -24.27 18.83 -10.16
CA LEU A 113 -23.63 18.22 -11.31
C LEU A 113 -24.66 18.00 -12.42
N LYS A 114 -24.40 18.59 -13.58
CA LYS A 114 -25.19 18.30 -14.77
C LYS A 114 -24.56 17.12 -15.51
N ILE A 115 -25.25 16.00 -15.57
CA ILE A 115 -24.84 14.83 -16.35
C ILE A 115 -25.43 14.92 -17.75
N SER A 116 -24.58 14.95 -18.77
CA SER A 116 -24.96 15.03 -20.18
C SER A 116 -25.13 13.61 -20.78
N ASN A 117 -25.83 13.52 -21.92
CA ASN A 117 -25.91 12.26 -22.64
C ASN A 117 -24.58 11.94 -23.32
N GLU A 118 -24.14 10.68 -23.25
CA GLU A 118 -22.87 10.24 -23.84
C GLU A 118 -21.65 11.02 -23.35
N SER A 119 -21.70 11.42 -22.04
CA SER A 119 -20.57 12.04 -21.37
C SER A 119 -20.16 11.28 -20.10
N VAL A 120 -18.91 11.47 -19.68
CA VAL A 120 -18.40 11.10 -18.37
C VAL A 120 -18.04 12.39 -17.65
N GLU A 121 -18.68 12.63 -16.52
CA GLU A 121 -18.29 13.68 -15.60
C GLU A 121 -17.17 13.14 -14.69
N PHE A 122 -15.93 13.44 -15.06
CA PHE A 122 -14.73 13.02 -14.34
C PHE A 122 -14.43 14.03 -13.23
N ILE A 123 -14.71 13.64 -11.99
CA ILE A 123 -14.55 14.47 -10.79
C ILE A 123 -13.17 14.16 -10.19
N VAL A 124 -12.36 15.19 -9.98
CA VAL A 124 -11.06 15.10 -9.32
C VAL A 124 -11.11 15.93 -8.04
N ILE A 125 -10.90 15.29 -6.88
CA ILE A 125 -10.68 15.98 -5.62
C ILE A 125 -9.18 15.99 -5.31
N SER A 126 -8.63 17.15 -4.98
CA SER A 126 -7.18 17.35 -4.76
C SER A 126 -6.93 18.37 -3.64
N GLU A 127 -5.67 18.65 -3.34
CA GLU A 127 -5.21 19.51 -2.25
C GLU A 127 -5.56 18.95 -0.86
N ASP A 128 -5.34 19.75 0.18
CA ASP A 128 -5.67 19.38 1.57
C ASP A 128 -7.17 19.13 1.72
N ILE A 129 -7.57 18.01 2.31
CA ILE A 129 -8.97 17.63 2.46
C ILE A 129 -9.80 18.62 3.29
N LYS A 130 -9.17 19.43 4.14
CA LYS A 130 -9.84 20.51 4.90
C LYS A 130 -10.21 21.71 4.05
N ALA A 131 -9.61 21.84 2.86
CA ALA A 131 -9.89 22.89 1.88
C ALA A 131 -9.67 22.35 0.46
N PRO A 132 -10.43 21.32 0.06
CA PRO A 132 -10.15 20.59 -1.17
C PRO A 132 -10.45 21.45 -2.41
N GLN A 133 -9.64 21.22 -3.45
CA GLN A 133 -9.99 21.67 -4.79
C GLN A 133 -10.74 20.53 -5.50
N VAL A 134 -11.95 20.82 -5.95
CA VAL A 134 -12.76 19.88 -6.75
C VAL A 134 -12.86 20.41 -8.17
N LEU A 135 -12.48 19.60 -9.13
CA LEU A 135 -12.53 19.89 -10.56
C LEU A 135 -13.40 18.84 -11.25
N VAL A 136 -14.20 19.29 -12.22
CA VAL A 136 -15.05 18.42 -13.03
C VAL A 136 -14.67 18.60 -14.49
N TYR A 137 -14.39 17.49 -15.17
CA TYR A 137 -14.08 17.45 -16.60
C TYR A 137 -15.14 16.64 -17.33
N GLU A 138 -15.86 17.27 -18.26
CA GLU A 138 -16.80 16.58 -19.14
C GLU A 138 -16.00 15.89 -20.26
N LEU A 139 -16.08 14.56 -20.34
CA LEU A 139 -15.42 13.73 -21.33
C LEU A 139 -16.49 13.10 -22.23
N PRO A 140 -16.31 13.04 -23.55
CA PRO A 140 -17.23 12.27 -24.40
C PRO A 140 -17.06 10.78 -24.11
N VAL A 141 -18.16 10.05 -23.98
CA VAL A 141 -18.15 8.59 -24.06
C VAL A 141 -17.85 8.20 -25.50
N ARG A 142 -16.91 7.31 -25.68
CA ARG A 142 -16.58 6.74 -26.97
C ARG A 142 -17.16 5.33 -27.03
N ASP A 143 -17.92 5.05 -28.07
CA ASP A 143 -18.41 3.69 -28.30
C ASP A 143 -17.32 2.79 -28.93
N ASP A 144 -17.58 1.50 -28.98
CA ASP A 144 -16.64 0.52 -29.52
C ASP A 144 -16.30 0.81 -31.01
N ASP A 145 -17.25 1.40 -31.75
CA ASP A 145 -17.05 1.77 -33.16
C ASP A 145 -16.15 3.01 -33.29
N GLU A 146 -16.11 3.90 -32.29
CA GLU A 146 -15.20 5.05 -32.23
C GLU A 146 -13.84 4.69 -31.65
N LEU A 147 -13.76 3.68 -30.80
CA LEU A 147 -12.51 3.14 -30.26
C LEU A 147 -11.74 2.37 -31.33
N ASN A 148 -12.46 1.58 -32.13
CA ASN A 148 -11.96 0.82 -33.26
C ASN A 148 -12.49 1.45 -34.55
N ASP A 149 -11.89 2.53 -35.02
CA ASP A 149 -12.22 3.08 -36.34
C ASP A 149 -11.95 2.02 -37.41
N ASP A 150 -12.75 2.01 -38.50
CA ASP A 150 -12.74 1.00 -39.61
C ASP A 150 -11.36 0.72 -40.29
N SER A 151 -10.27 1.16 -39.69
CA SER A 151 -8.89 0.80 -40.07
C SER A 151 -8.47 -0.44 -39.25
N ASP A 152 -7.74 -1.33 -39.86
CA ASP A 152 -7.17 -2.55 -39.23
C ASP A 152 -6.16 -2.25 -38.07
N ASP A 153 -6.14 -1.02 -37.56
CA ASP A 153 -5.20 -0.56 -36.54
C ASP A 153 -5.85 -0.60 -35.16
N ASP A 154 -5.26 -1.38 -34.27
CA ASP A 154 -5.64 -1.48 -32.87
C ASP A 154 -5.19 -0.23 -32.11
N LEU A 155 -6.06 0.79 -32.01
CA LEU A 155 -5.77 2.07 -31.37
C LEU A 155 -6.38 2.15 -29.95
N PHE A 156 -5.73 2.92 -29.07
CA PHE A 156 -6.33 3.37 -27.80
C PHE A 156 -6.39 4.90 -27.71
N ASN A 157 -7.23 5.41 -26.84
CA ASN A 157 -7.42 6.84 -26.61
C ASN A 157 -6.67 7.29 -25.35
N ILE A 158 -5.96 8.41 -25.44
CA ILE A 158 -5.17 8.95 -24.34
C ILE A 158 -5.39 10.46 -24.19
N LYS A 159 -5.50 10.89 -22.94
CA LYS A 159 -5.49 12.29 -22.51
C LYS A 159 -4.45 12.48 -21.41
N VAL A 160 -3.96 13.70 -21.25
CA VAL A 160 -3.03 14.08 -20.17
C VAL A 160 -3.69 15.14 -19.31
N LEU A 161 -3.75 14.91 -18.01
CA LEU A 161 -4.22 15.84 -16.98
C LEU A 161 -3.03 16.23 -16.09
N ASN A 162 -2.70 17.52 -16.05
CA ASN A 162 -1.64 17.99 -15.17
C ASN A 162 -2.22 18.49 -13.83
N MET A 163 -1.99 17.71 -12.77
CA MET A 163 -2.35 18.06 -11.39
C MET A 163 -1.12 18.47 -10.56
N HIS A 164 0.03 18.71 -11.22
CA HIS A 164 1.23 19.22 -10.55
C HIS A 164 1.40 20.72 -10.82
N ASN A 165 1.49 21.52 -9.75
CA ASN A 165 1.65 22.97 -9.84
C ASN A 165 3.11 23.37 -10.18
N TRP A 166 3.57 23.03 -11.38
CA TRP A 166 4.89 23.42 -11.90
C TRP A 166 4.81 24.77 -12.59
N SER A 167 5.57 25.75 -12.11
CA SER A 167 5.41 27.16 -12.48
C SER A 167 5.64 27.47 -13.96
N ALA A 168 6.42 26.67 -14.68
CA ALA A 168 6.73 26.85 -16.09
C ALA A 168 5.75 26.15 -17.05
N GLY A 169 4.81 25.35 -16.53
CA GLY A 169 4.09 24.36 -17.33
C GLY A 169 4.97 23.16 -17.69
N LEU A 170 4.38 22.15 -18.30
CA LEU A 170 5.05 20.89 -18.63
C LEU A 170 4.88 20.54 -20.10
N ASP A 171 5.93 19.98 -20.70
CA ASP A 171 5.87 19.28 -21.97
C ASP A 171 5.91 17.77 -21.69
N PHE A 172 4.93 17.03 -22.20
CA PHE A 172 4.76 15.59 -21.99
C PHE A 172 5.02 14.86 -23.31
N TYR A 173 5.97 13.92 -23.29
CA TYR A 173 6.43 13.18 -24.46
C TYR A 173 6.21 11.69 -24.28
N TYR A 174 6.23 10.95 -25.39
CA TYR A 174 6.23 9.50 -25.43
C TYR A 174 7.19 8.98 -26.52
N SER A 175 7.72 7.79 -26.32
CA SER A 175 8.42 6.98 -27.31
C SER A 175 7.96 5.53 -27.23
N GLU A 176 8.25 4.72 -28.24
CA GLU A 176 8.16 3.27 -28.13
C GLU A 176 9.14 2.74 -27.08
N ALA A 177 8.89 1.54 -26.53
CA ALA A 177 9.67 1.00 -25.42
C ALA A 177 11.15 0.71 -25.74
N ASP A 178 11.49 0.52 -27.03
CA ASP A 178 12.85 0.28 -27.51
C ASP A 178 13.57 1.57 -27.97
N GLU A 179 12.91 2.72 -27.87
CA GLU A 179 13.42 4.05 -28.22
C GLU A 179 13.88 4.84 -26.98
N THR A 180 14.49 6.00 -27.23
CA THR A 180 14.98 6.92 -26.21
C THR A 180 14.32 8.29 -26.33
N PHE A 181 14.52 9.18 -25.34
CA PHE A 181 14.00 10.55 -25.38
C PHE A 181 14.37 11.32 -26.66
N ASN A 182 15.51 11.02 -27.32
CA ASN A 182 15.89 11.68 -28.58
C ASN A 182 14.95 11.35 -29.75
N GLU A 183 14.20 10.26 -29.63
CA GLU A 183 13.24 9.78 -30.64
C GLU A 183 11.80 10.08 -30.21
N ALA A 184 11.63 10.55 -28.96
CA ALA A 184 10.32 10.80 -28.37
C ALA A 184 9.54 11.91 -29.11
N GLN A 185 8.24 11.72 -29.18
CA GLN A 185 7.28 12.64 -29.77
C GLN A 185 6.57 13.43 -28.67
N LEU A 186 6.34 14.71 -28.91
CA LEU A 186 5.55 15.55 -28.03
C LEU A 186 4.08 15.10 -28.08
N LEU A 187 3.56 14.57 -26.96
CA LEU A 187 2.15 14.23 -26.84
C LEU A 187 1.32 15.48 -26.51
N ASN A 188 1.73 16.24 -25.48
CA ASN A 188 1.00 17.44 -25.07
C ASN A 188 1.89 18.48 -24.37
N LYS A 189 1.40 19.73 -24.36
CA LYS A 189 1.88 20.82 -23.49
C LYS A 189 0.74 21.15 -22.52
N THR A 190 1.03 21.16 -21.24
CA THR A 190 -0.03 21.27 -20.24
C THR A 190 0.35 22.19 -19.08
N SER A 191 -0.61 22.98 -18.64
CA SER A 191 -0.55 23.82 -17.45
C SER A 191 -1.25 23.12 -16.27
N TYR A 192 -1.05 23.62 -15.06
CA TYR A 192 -1.73 23.10 -13.88
C TYR A 192 -3.26 23.09 -14.08
N THR A 193 -3.91 21.99 -13.74
CA THR A 193 -5.34 21.68 -13.91
C THR A 193 -5.83 21.59 -15.36
N GLU A 194 -4.96 21.62 -16.35
CA GLU A 194 -5.33 21.50 -17.75
C GLU A 194 -5.43 20.02 -18.16
N LEU A 195 -6.58 19.66 -18.77
CA LEU A 195 -6.78 18.38 -19.44
C LEU A 195 -6.58 18.54 -20.95
N SER A 196 -5.75 17.69 -21.52
CA SER A 196 -5.45 17.74 -22.96
C SER A 196 -6.63 17.33 -23.84
N GLU A 197 -6.53 17.68 -25.13
CA GLU A 197 -7.33 17.05 -26.17
C GLU A 197 -6.98 15.55 -26.25
N ASN A 198 -7.93 14.75 -26.78
CA ASN A 198 -7.72 13.33 -26.97
C ASN A 198 -6.76 13.05 -28.13
N GLN A 199 -5.85 12.10 -27.93
CA GLN A 199 -5.01 11.53 -28.98
C GLN A 199 -5.25 10.02 -29.08
N LYS A 200 -4.97 9.45 -30.25
CA LYS A 200 -5.02 8.01 -30.50
C LYS A 200 -3.59 7.52 -30.76
N LEU A 201 -3.21 6.46 -30.07
CA LEU A 201 -1.95 5.75 -30.24
C LEU A 201 -2.22 4.27 -30.51
N ASP A 202 -1.25 3.59 -31.16
CA ASP A 202 -1.28 2.15 -31.38
C ASP A 202 -1.24 1.39 -30.04
N GLN A 203 -1.89 0.23 -29.97
CA GLN A 203 -1.81 -0.64 -28.78
C GLN A 203 -0.43 -1.26 -28.70
N ASP A 204 0.43 -0.65 -27.88
CA ASP A 204 1.82 -1.05 -27.69
C ASP A 204 2.29 -0.67 -26.28
N SER A 205 3.58 -0.77 -26.03
CA SER A 205 4.27 -0.32 -24.83
C SER A 205 5.01 0.98 -25.10
N TYR A 206 4.88 1.93 -24.16
CA TYR A 206 5.45 3.26 -24.30
C TYR A 206 6.23 3.67 -23.05
N ILE A 207 7.27 4.48 -23.26
CA ILE A 207 7.96 5.23 -22.22
C ILE A 207 7.50 6.68 -22.31
N PHE A 208 7.13 7.27 -21.17
CA PHE A 208 6.72 8.66 -21.08
C PHE A 208 7.79 9.51 -20.41
N TYR A 209 7.88 10.76 -20.86
CA TYR A 209 8.85 11.72 -20.36
C TYR A 209 8.18 13.04 -20.01
N ILE A 210 8.67 13.69 -18.95
CA ILE A 210 8.25 15.04 -18.56
C ILE A 210 9.46 15.97 -18.59
N THR A 211 9.28 17.13 -19.21
CA THR A 211 10.24 18.25 -19.16
C THR A 211 9.52 19.52 -18.73
N SER A 212 10.26 20.53 -18.28
CA SER A 212 9.70 21.89 -18.19
C SER A 212 9.33 22.40 -19.58
N ALA A 213 8.25 23.17 -19.66
CA ALA A 213 7.75 23.65 -20.97
C ALA A 213 8.81 24.39 -21.77
N GLY A 214 9.12 23.87 -22.97
CA GLY A 214 10.11 24.41 -23.89
C GLY A 214 11.56 24.06 -23.56
N GLU A 215 11.83 23.28 -22.53
CA GLU A 215 13.16 22.80 -22.19
C GLU A 215 13.35 21.35 -22.69
N SER A 216 14.60 20.88 -22.68
CA SER A 216 14.96 19.52 -23.12
C SER A 216 15.49 18.64 -21.96
N ASP A 217 15.64 19.22 -20.78
CA ASP A 217 16.09 18.48 -19.60
C ASP A 217 14.95 17.63 -19.09
N VAL A 218 15.14 16.30 -19.13
CA VAL A 218 14.13 15.32 -18.68
C VAL A 218 14.10 15.31 -17.14
N LEU A 219 12.92 15.55 -16.58
CA LEU A 219 12.66 15.59 -15.14
C LEU A 219 12.02 14.31 -14.63
N PHE A 220 11.48 13.49 -15.53
CA PHE A 220 10.82 12.22 -15.24
C PHE A 220 10.91 11.32 -16.47
N THR A 221 11.18 10.05 -16.26
CA THR A 221 11.12 8.98 -17.27
C THR A 221 10.37 7.81 -16.67
N SER A 222 9.27 7.37 -17.29
CA SER A 222 8.56 6.19 -16.79
C SER A 222 9.34 4.91 -17.12
N GLU A 223 8.98 3.80 -16.44
CA GLU A 223 9.19 2.48 -17.01
C GLU A 223 8.33 2.26 -18.26
N ASP A 224 8.49 1.10 -18.89
CA ASP A 224 7.67 0.62 -19.99
C ASP A 224 6.21 0.40 -19.53
N ILE A 225 5.27 1.15 -20.12
CA ILE A 225 3.83 1.08 -19.81
C ILE A 225 3.08 0.49 -20.99
N SER A 226 2.47 -0.66 -20.78
CA SER A 226 1.75 -1.39 -21.84
C SER A 226 0.28 -1.02 -21.92
N PHE A 227 -0.21 -0.76 -23.13
CA PHE A 227 -1.60 -0.45 -23.46
C PHE A 227 -2.17 -1.52 -24.42
N PRO A 228 -2.50 -2.72 -23.93
CA PRO A 228 -2.86 -3.85 -24.79
C PRO A 228 -4.33 -3.85 -25.26
N TYR A 229 -5.11 -2.84 -24.93
CA TYR A 229 -6.56 -2.82 -25.21
C TYR A 229 -6.97 -1.50 -25.85
N ALA A 230 -7.90 -1.56 -26.80
CA ALA A 230 -8.66 -0.42 -27.31
C ALA A 230 -9.53 0.14 -26.17
N SER A 231 -9.01 1.11 -25.43
CA SER A 231 -9.65 1.70 -24.25
C SER A 231 -9.37 3.20 -24.17
N GLU A 232 -9.91 3.83 -23.15
CA GLU A 232 -9.67 5.23 -22.82
C GLU A 232 -8.83 5.32 -21.56
N TYR A 233 -7.75 6.10 -21.61
CA TYR A 233 -6.85 6.34 -20.51
C TYR A 233 -6.63 7.85 -20.29
N ILE A 234 -6.54 8.23 -19.02
CA ILE A 234 -6.11 9.56 -18.60
C ILE A 234 -4.79 9.39 -17.85
N ILE A 235 -3.72 9.96 -18.38
CA ILE A 235 -2.46 10.07 -17.64
C ILE A 235 -2.53 11.32 -16.78
N VAL A 236 -2.47 11.14 -15.47
CA VAL A 236 -2.48 12.22 -14.49
C VAL A 236 -1.06 12.45 -13.98
N ILE A 237 -0.52 13.65 -14.23
CA ILE A 237 0.78 14.07 -13.68
C ILE A 237 0.53 14.68 -12.30
N ARG A 238 1.15 14.15 -11.26
CA ARG A 238 1.03 14.64 -9.90
C ARG A 238 2.37 14.75 -9.16
N ALA A 239 2.35 15.34 -7.98
CA ALA A 239 3.53 15.43 -7.12
C ALA A 239 4.00 14.04 -6.64
N ASN A 240 5.31 13.86 -6.59
CA ASN A 240 5.91 12.69 -5.96
C ASN A 240 5.66 12.72 -4.46
N THR A 241 5.16 11.62 -3.90
CA THR A 241 4.92 11.40 -2.47
C THR A 241 5.93 10.41 -1.86
N GLY A 242 6.85 9.87 -2.65
CA GLY A 242 7.92 8.98 -2.21
C GLY A 242 9.24 9.73 -1.95
N VAL A 243 10.34 8.98 -1.92
CA VAL A 243 11.67 9.48 -1.52
C VAL A 243 12.61 9.77 -2.69
N GLY A 244 12.24 9.38 -3.91
CA GLY A 244 13.05 9.63 -5.10
C GLY A 244 13.14 11.11 -5.45
N SER A 245 14.21 11.50 -6.14
CA SER A 245 14.52 12.91 -6.48
C SER A 245 13.63 13.50 -7.57
N SER A 246 12.95 12.67 -8.37
CA SER A 246 11.98 13.16 -9.36
C SER A 246 10.81 13.83 -8.68
N PRO A 247 10.42 15.07 -9.08
CA PRO A 247 9.29 15.76 -8.47
C PRO A 247 7.93 15.20 -8.91
N PHE A 248 7.89 14.29 -9.89
CA PHE A 248 6.67 13.80 -10.52
C PHE A 248 6.42 12.32 -10.27
N LEU A 249 5.15 11.97 -10.23
CA LEU A 249 4.58 10.65 -10.50
C LEU A 249 3.55 10.76 -11.60
N ILE A 250 3.26 9.67 -12.29
CA ILE A 250 2.14 9.60 -13.22
C ILE A 250 1.19 8.47 -12.79
N ASP A 251 -0.10 8.74 -12.87
CA ASP A 251 -1.14 7.73 -12.70
C ASP A 251 -1.83 7.49 -14.03
N VAL A 252 -1.93 6.24 -14.46
CA VAL A 252 -2.71 5.83 -15.61
C VAL A 252 -4.09 5.44 -15.13
N VAL A 253 -5.06 6.32 -15.35
CA VAL A 253 -6.45 6.15 -14.93
C VAL A 253 -7.26 5.57 -16.09
N SER A 254 -7.88 4.43 -15.88
CA SER A 254 -8.82 3.77 -16.81
C SER A 254 -10.27 4.05 -16.40
N THR A 255 -11.21 3.33 -16.98
CA THR A 255 -12.64 3.43 -16.65
C THR A 255 -13.00 2.95 -15.24
N SER A 256 -12.09 2.26 -14.54
CA SER A 256 -12.37 1.67 -13.22
C SER A 256 -11.15 1.42 -12.34
N THR A 257 -9.94 1.64 -12.85
CA THR A 257 -8.69 1.36 -12.13
C THR A 257 -7.69 2.47 -12.33
N THR A 258 -6.77 2.58 -11.39
CA THR A 258 -5.60 3.45 -11.48
C THR A 258 -4.34 2.62 -11.29
N GLN A 259 -3.30 2.93 -12.04
CA GLN A 259 -1.96 2.37 -11.86
C GLN A 259 -0.96 3.50 -11.76
N GLU A 260 -0.16 3.50 -10.69
CA GLU A 260 0.91 4.47 -10.44
C GLU A 260 2.20 4.03 -11.12
N PHE A 261 2.94 5.00 -11.66
CA PHE A 261 4.29 4.82 -12.21
C PHE A 261 5.23 5.88 -11.66
N THR A 262 6.38 5.42 -11.19
CA THR A 262 7.47 6.23 -10.66
C THR A 262 8.47 6.57 -11.75
N ASP A 263 9.40 7.48 -11.46
CA ASP A 263 10.58 7.70 -12.32
C ASP A 263 11.47 6.45 -12.29
N SER A 264 11.84 5.93 -13.45
CA SER A 264 12.66 4.73 -13.59
C SER A 264 14.10 4.88 -13.07
N GLY A 265 14.55 6.11 -12.82
CA GLY A 265 15.84 6.44 -12.21
C GLY A 265 15.70 6.95 -10.78
N ALA A 266 14.52 6.80 -10.14
CA ALA A 266 14.31 7.29 -8.79
C ALA A 266 15.11 6.49 -7.77
N GLU A 267 15.71 7.20 -6.81
CA GLU A 267 16.39 6.60 -5.68
C GLU A 267 15.40 5.93 -4.73
N ALA A 268 15.92 5.08 -3.87
CA ALA A 268 15.25 4.51 -2.71
C ALA A 268 15.85 5.08 -1.41
N SER A 269 15.18 4.85 -0.31
CA SER A 269 15.66 5.14 1.03
C SER A 269 15.58 3.89 1.90
N TYR A 270 16.50 3.76 2.85
CA TYR A 270 16.43 2.74 3.88
C TYR A 270 16.95 3.22 5.22
N ARG A 271 16.49 2.58 6.29
CA ARG A 271 17.09 2.64 7.63
C ARG A 271 17.15 1.26 8.24
N VAL A 272 18.03 1.08 9.21
CA VAL A 272 18.26 -0.21 9.88
C VAL A 272 17.84 -0.12 11.33
N TYR A 273 17.17 -1.15 11.83
CA TYR A 273 16.87 -1.35 13.25
C TYR A 273 17.65 -2.56 13.77
N ASN A 274 18.40 -2.39 14.84
CA ASN A 274 19.10 -3.49 15.48
C ASN A 274 18.23 -4.12 16.58
N GLY A 275 17.53 -5.20 16.26
CA GLY A 275 16.75 -6.02 17.20
C GLY A 275 17.48 -7.30 17.64
N ILE A 276 18.78 -7.42 17.40
CA ILE A 276 19.56 -8.60 17.78
C ILE A 276 19.89 -8.53 19.28
N VAL A 277 19.26 -9.43 20.04
CA VAL A 277 19.52 -9.55 21.49
C VAL A 277 20.89 -10.15 21.74
N GLU A 278 21.49 -9.85 22.91
CA GLU A 278 22.69 -10.54 23.38
C GLU A 278 22.35 -12.02 23.65
N ASN A 279 23.21 -12.92 23.16
CA ASN A 279 23.00 -14.35 23.26
C ASN A 279 24.33 -15.08 23.50
N GLU A 280 24.31 -16.10 24.35
CA GLU A 280 25.51 -16.89 24.68
C GLU A 280 26.08 -17.63 23.48
N LEU A 281 25.24 -17.99 22.49
CA LEU A 281 25.64 -18.63 21.25
C LEU A 281 26.22 -17.63 20.22
N LEU A 282 26.26 -16.33 20.55
CA LEU A 282 26.87 -15.28 19.74
C LEU A 282 28.06 -14.63 20.48
N PRO A 283 29.16 -15.35 20.73
CA PRO A 283 30.24 -14.90 21.56
C PRO A 283 30.95 -13.67 20.98
N GLY A 284 31.14 -12.64 21.83
CA GLY A 284 31.83 -11.40 21.46
C GLY A 284 30.93 -10.37 20.74
N TYR A 285 29.65 -10.60 20.69
CA TYR A 285 28.66 -9.60 20.33
C TYR A 285 28.21 -8.83 21.60
N GLU A 286 28.47 -7.52 21.64
CA GLU A 286 28.16 -6.64 22.77
C GLU A 286 27.06 -5.64 22.42
N LYS A 287 26.02 -6.10 21.68
CA LYS A 287 24.82 -5.36 21.27
C LYS A 287 25.04 -4.23 20.23
N ASN A 288 26.23 -4.12 19.63
CA ASN A 288 26.50 -3.14 18.57
C ASN A 288 26.84 -3.84 17.27
N ILE A 289 26.29 -3.32 16.16
CA ILE A 289 26.54 -3.83 14.82
C ILE A 289 27.10 -2.78 13.89
N ASP A 290 27.87 -3.23 12.90
CA ASP A 290 28.17 -2.47 11.69
C ASP A 290 27.39 -3.11 10.53
N PHE A 291 26.65 -2.28 9.79
CA PHE A 291 25.88 -2.70 8.63
C PHE A 291 26.57 -2.27 7.34
N HIS A 292 26.68 -3.20 6.41
CA HIS A 292 27.35 -3.01 5.13
C HIS A 292 26.45 -3.41 3.97
N ILE A 293 26.51 -2.64 2.89
CA ILE A 293 25.96 -2.97 1.58
C ILE A 293 27.07 -3.53 0.68
N ASN A 294 26.82 -4.66 0.05
CA ASN A 294 27.68 -5.41 -0.86
C ASN A 294 28.96 -5.97 -0.22
N SER A 295 29.84 -5.16 0.35
CA SER A 295 31.16 -5.63 0.82
C SER A 295 31.46 -5.17 2.25
N ILE A 296 31.92 -6.11 3.08
CA ILE A 296 32.41 -5.80 4.45
C ILE A 296 33.82 -5.21 4.47
N ASP A 297 34.53 -5.19 3.33
CA ASP A 297 35.88 -4.61 3.23
C ASP A 297 35.87 -3.08 3.08
N GLU A 298 34.68 -2.51 2.91
CA GLU A 298 34.47 -1.05 2.83
C GLU A 298 34.01 -0.47 4.17
N THR A 299 33.96 0.86 4.24
CA THR A 299 33.41 1.54 5.41
C THR A 299 31.91 1.16 5.55
N PRO A 300 31.45 0.78 6.76
CA PRO A 300 30.05 0.46 6.97
C PRO A 300 29.15 1.68 6.67
N GLU A 301 28.02 1.44 6.05
CA GLU A 301 26.97 2.45 5.85
C GLU A 301 26.38 2.89 7.19
N VAL A 302 26.27 1.96 8.15
CA VAL A 302 25.89 2.26 9.53
C VAL A 302 26.91 1.62 10.47
N ALA A 303 27.55 2.43 11.30
CA ALA A 303 28.57 1.99 12.26
C ALA A 303 28.05 2.03 13.69
N SER A 304 28.36 0.99 14.46
CA SER A 304 28.10 0.89 15.90
C SER A 304 26.63 1.15 16.28
N LEU A 305 25.70 0.58 15.53
CA LEU A 305 24.27 0.68 15.84
C LEU A 305 23.92 -0.21 17.04
N GLY A 306 23.46 0.41 18.14
CA GLY A 306 23.11 -0.26 19.37
C GLY A 306 21.80 -1.06 19.28
N TYR A 307 21.64 -2.05 20.17
CA TYR A 307 20.39 -2.80 20.31
C TYR A 307 19.22 -1.86 20.65
N GLY A 308 18.10 -2.05 19.95
CA GLY A 308 16.89 -1.25 20.10
C GLY A 308 16.98 0.13 19.47
N GLU A 309 17.98 0.40 18.63
CA GLU A 309 18.19 1.68 17.96
C GLU A 309 17.93 1.62 16.46
N PHE A 310 17.50 2.75 15.90
CA PHE A 310 17.41 2.98 14.46
C PHE A 310 18.62 3.75 13.95
N SER A 311 19.10 3.38 12.77
CA SER A 311 20.00 4.24 12.02
C SER A 311 19.26 5.47 11.49
N PRO A 312 19.97 6.55 11.13
CA PRO A 312 19.43 7.56 10.22
C PRO A 312 18.98 6.92 8.91
N SER A 313 18.01 7.55 8.23
CA SER A 313 17.60 7.17 6.88
C SER A 313 18.72 7.52 5.88
N THR A 314 18.97 6.65 4.93
CA THR A 314 20.01 6.79 3.89
C THR A 314 19.36 6.65 2.52
N ILE A 315 19.61 7.64 1.65
CA ILE A 315 19.17 7.61 0.25
C ILE A 315 20.23 6.88 -0.58
N ILE A 316 19.79 6.01 -1.48
CA ILE A 316 20.66 5.20 -2.35
C ILE A 316 20.00 5.03 -3.72
N GLU A 317 20.77 4.78 -4.77
CA GLU A 317 20.22 4.36 -6.06
C GLU A 317 19.35 3.11 -5.88
N SER A 318 18.23 3.02 -6.61
CA SER A 318 17.41 1.81 -6.63
C SER A 318 18.18 0.62 -7.22
N GLY A 319 17.89 -0.58 -6.74
CA GLY A 319 18.55 -1.79 -7.25
C GLY A 319 18.55 -2.95 -6.26
N ASP A 320 19.15 -4.05 -6.70
CA ASP A 320 19.34 -5.24 -5.90
C ASP A 320 20.73 -5.23 -5.24
N TYR A 321 20.74 -5.25 -3.92
CA TYR A 321 21.94 -5.21 -3.09
C TYR A 321 22.08 -6.49 -2.29
N SER A 322 23.31 -6.77 -1.81
CA SER A 322 23.53 -7.72 -0.72
C SER A 322 23.84 -6.96 0.56
N MET A 323 23.22 -7.33 1.67
CA MET A 323 23.54 -6.77 2.97
C MET A 323 24.36 -7.75 3.80
N ASN A 324 25.27 -7.19 4.58
CA ASN A 324 26.10 -7.88 5.53
C ASN A 324 26.10 -7.16 6.87
N VAL A 325 26.10 -7.90 7.96
CA VAL A 325 26.14 -7.37 9.32
C VAL A 325 27.28 -8.03 10.07
N VAL A 326 28.07 -7.24 10.75
CA VAL A 326 29.17 -7.72 11.60
C VAL A 326 29.05 -7.12 13.00
N SER A 327 29.61 -7.78 14.02
CA SER A 327 29.79 -7.22 15.34
C SER A 327 30.77 -6.06 15.29
N SER A 328 30.43 -4.91 15.84
CA SER A 328 31.33 -3.73 15.82
C SER A 328 32.62 -3.96 16.63
N GLU A 329 32.56 -4.79 17.67
CA GLU A 329 33.67 -5.01 18.59
C GLU A 329 34.77 -5.87 17.99
N ASN A 330 34.41 -6.94 17.25
CA ASN A 330 35.37 -7.93 16.81
C ASN A 330 35.28 -8.29 15.32
N GLN A 331 34.38 -7.65 14.59
CA GLN A 331 34.13 -7.86 13.15
C GLN A 331 33.70 -9.31 12.82
N THR A 332 33.16 -10.02 13.80
CA THR A 332 32.55 -11.34 13.56
C THR A 332 31.31 -11.17 12.68
N LYS A 333 31.22 -11.99 11.64
CA LYS A 333 30.07 -11.97 10.74
C LYS A 333 28.82 -12.49 11.45
N ILE A 334 27.77 -11.66 11.43
CA ILE A 334 26.45 -11.95 11.99
C ILE A 334 25.50 -12.36 10.89
N ILE A 335 25.36 -11.54 9.85
CA ILE A 335 24.56 -11.82 8.66
C ILE A 335 25.48 -11.68 7.44
N SER A 336 25.33 -12.54 6.43
CA SER A 336 26.14 -12.48 5.23
C SER A 336 25.32 -12.69 3.97
N ASN A 337 25.47 -11.74 3.03
CA ASN A 337 24.89 -11.80 1.68
C ASN A 337 23.36 -11.99 1.65
N HIS A 338 22.62 -11.41 2.58
CA HIS A 338 21.17 -11.37 2.46
C HIS A 338 20.79 -10.41 1.32
N LEU A 339 19.83 -10.83 0.48
CA LEU A 339 19.33 -10.00 -0.61
C LEU A 339 18.55 -8.81 -0.03
N LEU A 340 18.84 -7.62 -0.52
CA LEU A 340 18.16 -6.36 -0.18
C LEU A 340 17.71 -5.67 -1.47
N PRO A 341 16.48 -5.92 -1.94
CA PRO A 341 15.91 -5.19 -3.06
C PRO A 341 15.39 -3.82 -2.60
N LEU A 342 15.93 -2.76 -3.19
CA LEU A 342 15.53 -1.38 -2.95
C LEU A 342 14.92 -0.84 -4.25
N ASN A 343 13.59 -0.92 -4.35
CA ASN A 343 12.86 -0.47 -5.52
C ASN A 343 12.80 1.05 -5.59
N GLU A 344 12.61 1.57 -6.78
CA GLU A 344 12.46 2.99 -7.09
C GLU A 344 11.43 3.65 -6.18
N ASN A 345 11.75 4.85 -5.72
CA ASN A 345 10.86 5.70 -4.93
C ASN A 345 10.32 5.10 -3.61
N THR A 346 10.93 3.99 -3.13
CA THR A 346 10.50 3.33 -1.89
C THR A 346 11.35 3.72 -0.68
N ASP A 347 10.70 3.86 0.48
CA ASP A 347 11.34 3.97 1.80
C ASP A 347 11.20 2.65 2.55
N LYS A 348 12.31 2.10 3.08
CA LYS A 348 12.31 0.79 3.74
C LYS A 348 12.95 0.83 5.11
N THR A 349 12.41 0.02 6.03
CA THR A 349 13.02 -0.26 7.32
C THR A 349 13.46 -1.73 7.35
N ILE A 350 14.73 -1.96 7.69
CA ILE A 350 15.35 -3.27 7.80
C ILE A 350 15.46 -3.62 9.28
N PHE A 351 14.63 -4.54 9.77
CA PHE A 351 14.69 -5.05 11.13
C PHE A 351 15.61 -6.26 11.16
N LEU A 352 16.69 -6.18 11.93
CA LEU A 352 17.59 -7.30 12.18
C LEU A 352 17.18 -7.99 13.47
N TYR A 353 17.12 -9.32 13.47
CA TYR A 353 16.68 -10.07 14.62
C TYR A 353 17.34 -11.44 14.72
N LEU A 354 17.25 -12.02 15.90
CA LEU A 354 17.73 -13.36 16.22
C LEU A 354 16.53 -14.26 16.50
N LEU A 355 16.53 -15.46 15.94
CA LEU A 355 15.60 -16.54 16.22
C LEU A 355 16.37 -17.62 16.96
N GLU A 356 15.86 -18.11 18.07
CA GLU A 356 16.35 -19.29 18.78
C GLU A 356 15.47 -20.48 18.43
N GLU A 357 16.06 -21.62 18.10
CA GLU A 357 15.35 -22.86 17.77
C GLU A 357 15.93 -24.00 18.60
N ALA A 358 15.05 -24.82 19.20
CA ALA A 358 15.47 -26.08 19.81
C ALA A 358 15.84 -27.07 18.69
N VAL A 359 16.98 -27.69 18.82
CA VAL A 359 17.49 -28.70 17.86
C VAL A 359 17.84 -29.96 18.62
N ASP A 360 17.65 -31.10 18.00
CA ASP A 360 18.13 -32.40 18.49
C ASP A 360 19.46 -32.72 17.74
N GLU A 361 20.60 -32.31 18.34
CA GLU A 361 21.89 -32.35 17.68
C GLU A 361 22.40 -33.79 17.48
N ASP A 362 22.07 -34.69 18.39
CA ASP A 362 22.57 -36.10 18.32
C ASP A 362 21.52 -37.10 17.79
N GLY A 363 20.25 -36.67 17.63
CA GLY A 363 19.19 -37.45 17.01
C GLY A 363 18.57 -38.49 17.94
N ASP A 364 18.70 -38.33 19.25
CA ASP A 364 18.15 -39.23 20.24
C ASP A 364 16.71 -38.90 20.68
N GLY A 365 16.23 -37.70 20.32
CA GLY A 365 14.88 -37.19 20.58
C GLY A 365 14.75 -36.48 21.93
N ASP A 366 15.84 -36.23 22.63
CA ASP A 366 15.91 -35.44 23.86
C ASP A 366 16.65 -34.13 23.55
N ILE A 367 16.10 -32.99 23.98
CA ILE A 367 16.66 -31.65 23.84
C ILE A 367 17.06 -31.04 25.19
N ASP A 368 16.84 -31.77 26.28
CA ASP A 368 17.24 -31.47 27.65
C ASP A 368 18.20 -32.59 28.15
N GLU A 369 19.44 -32.54 27.68
CA GLU A 369 20.46 -33.55 27.89
C GLU A 369 20.78 -33.84 29.34
N ASN A 370 20.59 -32.89 30.21
CA ASN A 370 20.91 -33.02 31.64
C ASN A 370 19.68 -33.33 32.53
N GLY A 371 18.46 -33.26 31.99
CA GLY A 371 17.21 -33.58 32.65
C GLY A 371 16.83 -32.55 33.74
N ASP A 372 17.28 -31.31 33.61
CA ASP A 372 16.98 -30.25 34.60
C ASP A 372 15.70 -29.43 34.25
N GLY A 373 15.10 -29.70 33.09
CA GLY A 373 13.88 -29.08 32.60
C GLY A 373 14.12 -27.86 31.74
N TYR A 374 15.38 -27.57 31.36
CA TYR A 374 15.75 -26.53 30.42
C TYR A 374 16.28 -27.18 29.16
N ILE A 375 16.14 -26.46 28.03
CA ILE A 375 16.69 -26.90 26.75
C ILE A 375 18.18 -26.60 26.73
N ASP A 376 19.00 -27.63 26.50
CA ASP A 376 20.44 -27.51 26.37
C ASP A 376 20.88 -27.40 24.90
N GLU A 377 20.10 -27.94 23.97
CA GLU A 377 20.38 -27.95 22.55
C GLU A 377 19.65 -26.85 21.81
N LEU A 378 20.33 -25.74 21.61
CA LEU A 378 19.80 -24.54 20.96
C LEU A 378 20.67 -24.13 19.77
N GLU A 379 20.04 -23.80 18.66
CA GLU A 379 20.67 -23.13 17.53
C GLU A 379 20.10 -21.70 17.38
N ILE A 380 20.92 -20.77 16.95
CA ILE A 380 20.48 -19.41 16.61
C ILE A 380 20.56 -19.16 15.11
N THR A 381 19.49 -18.56 14.59
CA THR A 381 19.44 -18.06 13.22
C THR A 381 19.33 -16.54 13.25
N LEU A 382 20.24 -15.86 12.53
CA LEU A 382 20.24 -14.40 12.40
C LEU A 382 19.62 -14.03 11.07
N ASN A 383 18.59 -13.18 11.14
CA ASN A 383 17.73 -12.86 10.01
C ASN A 383 17.43 -11.35 9.89
N SER A 384 16.81 -11.01 8.79
CA SER A 384 16.36 -9.65 8.50
C SER A 384 14.94 -9.65 7.96
N LEU A 385 14.16 -8.68 8.39
CA LEU A 385 12.83 -8.38 7.88
C LEU A 385 12.86 -7.00 7.22
N VAL A 386 12.59 -6.94 5.92
CA VAL A 386 12.53 -5.68 5.16
C VAL A 386 11.07 -5.28 5.00
N VAL A 387 10.72 -4.10 5.53
CA VAL A 387 9.36 -3.55 5.49
C VAL A 387 9.35 -2.25 4.72
N THR A 388 8.42 -2.11 3.78
CA THR A 388 8.18 -0.83 3.09
C THR A 388 7.44 0.10 4.02
N ASN A 389 7.99 1.30 4.23
CA ASN A 389 7.38 2.33 5.04
C ASN A 389 6.22 2.97 4.27
N SER A 390 5.15 3.33 4.97
CA SER A 390 4.07 4.12 4.37
C SER A 390 4.47 5.59 4.34
N THR A 391 4.40 6.19 3.16
CA THR A 391 4.55 7.64 2.95
C THR A 391 3.21 8.36 2.85
N SER A 392 2.09 7.63 2.90
CA SER A 392 0.75 8.23 2.84
C SER A 392 0.42 8.95 4.14
N GLU A 393 -0.11 10.14 4.02
CA GLU A 393 -0.67 10.92 5.12
C GLU A 393 -2.18 10.69 5.22
N ASN A 394 -2.74 10.84 6.41
CA ASN A 394 -4.19 10.78 6.61
C ASN A 394 -4.53 11.55 7.89
N ILE A 395 -5.48 12.49 7.79
CA ILE A 395 -5.86 13.34 8.95
C ILE A 395 -6.67 12.61 10.01
N TYR A 396 -7.12 11.38 9.75
CA TYR A 396 -8.08 10.72 10.64
C TYR A 396 -7.78 9.25 10.94
N SER A 397 -7.12 8.54 10.04
CA SER A 397 -6.83 7.10 10.16
C SER A 397 -5.35 6.82 9.95
N HIS A 398 -4.72 6.20 10.93
CA HIS A 398 -3.29 5.98 10.98
C HIS A 398 -2.96 4.49 11.04
N ALA A 399 -2.00 4.06 10.21
CA ALA A 399 -1.54 2.68 10.20
C ALA A 399 -0.56 2.43 11.36
N MET A 400 -0.91 1.49 12.24
CA MET A 400 -0.05 0.98 13.30
C MET A 400 0.44 -0.41 12.90
N THR A 401 1.70 -0.50 12.45
CA THR A 401 2.31 -1.78 12.04
C THR A 401 3.10 -2.36 13.18
N VAL A 402 2.63 -3.47 13.73
CA VAL A 402 3.30 -4.20 14.80
C VAL A 402 4.38 -5.10 14.22
N ILE A 403 5.60 -4.95 14.72
CA ILE A 403 6.76 -5.81 14.47
C ILE A 403 7.02 -6.55 15.78
N ASN A 404 6.65 -7.82 15.82
CA ASN A 404 6.87 -8.66 16.98
C ASN A 404 8.22 -9.39 16.86
N LEU A 405 9.18 -9.03 17.71
CA LEU A 405 10.48 -9.66 17.86
C LEU A 405 10.59 -10.48 19.16
N ILE A 406 9.44 -10.80 19.78
CA ILE A 406 9.34 -11.75 20.90
C ILE A 406 9.06 -13.11 20.29
N ASP A 407 9.96 -14.05 20.49
CA ASP A 407 9.81 -15.41 20.05
C ASP A 407 8.58 -16.06 20.69
N GLN A 408 7.89 -16.91 19.93
CA GLN A 408 6.64 -17.56 20.32
C GLN A 408 6.77 -19.10 20.31
N ASP A 409 7.98 -19.60 20.42
CA ASP A 409 8.19 -21.04 20.59
C ASP A 409 7.77 -21.44 22.00
N GLU A 410 6.72 -22.26 22.12
CA GLU A 410 6.20 -22.78 23.40
C GLU A 410 7.26 -23.55 24.19
N ILE A 411 8.32 -24.02 23.55
CA ILE A 411 9.39 -24.77 24.16
C ILE A 411 10.43 -23.85 24.81
N ILE A 412 10.72 -22.72 24.19
CA ILE A 412 11.79 -21.80 24.61
C ILE A 412 11.23 -20.62 25.46
N ASP A 413 10.15 -19.99 25.01
CA ASP A 413 9.64 -18.72 25.58
C ASP A 413 8.27 -18.82 26.26
N ASP A 414 7.69 -20.01 26.37
CA ASP A 414 6.42 -20.27 27.07
C ASP A 414 5.17 -19.55 26.49
N PHE A 415 5.23 -18.84 25.36
CA PHE A 415 4.07 -18.15 24.80
C PHE A 415 3.53 -18.84 23.55
N SER A 416 2.30 -19.30 23.59
CA SER A 416 1.59 -19.84 22.42
C SER A 416 1.13 -18.75 21.44
N SER A 417 0.99 -17.51 21.92
CA SER A 417 0.65 -16.35 21.07
C SER A 417 0.93 -15.03 21.78
N VAL A 418 1.21 -13.98 20.99
CA VAL A 418 1.25 -12.59 21.45
C VAL A 418 0.16 -11.79 20.74
N LYS A 419 -0.63 -11.04 21.51
CA LYS A 419 -1.68 -10.14 20.99
C LYS A 419 -1.46 -8.72 21.45
N VAL A 420 -1.72 -7.78 20.55
CA VAL A 420 -1.74 -6.34 20.85
C VAL A 420 -3.19 -5.87 20.85
N TYR A 421 -3.63 -5.28 21.95
CA TYR A 421 -4.96 -4.70 22.12
C TYR A 421 -4.87 -3.18 22.14
N PHE A 422 -5.76 -2.54 21.42
CA PHE A 422 -5.94 -1.08 21.38
C PHE A 422 -7.26 -0.75 22.06
N VAL A 423 -7.19 -0.31 23.31
CA VAL A 423 -8.33 -0.17 24.21
C VAL A 423 -8.70 1.30 24.35
N LEU A 424 -9.91 1.68 23.95
CA LEU A 424 -10.45 3.02 24.15
C LEU A 424 -10.78 3.30 25.63
N ASN A 425 -10.96 4.56 26.00
CA ASN A 425 -11.19 4.96 27.39
C ASN A 425 -12.46 4.36 28.04
N ASP A 426 -13.44 3.97 27.23
CA ASP A 426 -14.72 3.37 27.65
C ASP A 426 -14.75 1.84 27.49
N GLU A 427 -13.64 1.25 27.06
CA GLU A 427 -13.46 -0.19 26.86
C GLU A 427 -12.57 -0.81 27.95
N ILE A 428 -12.60 -2.13 27.99
CA ILE A 428 -11.63 -2.98 28.69
C ILE A 428 -11.04 -3.97 27.68
N ILE A 429 -9.96 -4.66 28.05
CA ILE A 429 -9.25 -5.58 27.13
C ILE A 429 -10.19 -6.60 26.49
N GLU A 430 -11.14 -7.16 27.28
CA GLU A 430 -12.11 -8.16 26.79
C GLU A 430 -13.14 -7.60 25.80
N THR A 431 -13.34 -6.30 25.79
CA THR A 431 -14.30 -5.62 24.91
C THR A 431 -13.62 -4.72 23.88
N ALA A 432 -12.29 -4.73 23.84
CA ALA A 432 -11.52 -3.92 22.89
C ALA A 432 -11.99 -4.18 21.45
N SER A 433 -12.41 -3.12 20.76
CA SER A 433 -12.89 -3.17 19.40
C SER A 433 -11.77 -3.46 18.39
N GLN A 434 -10.52 -3.18 18.76
CA GLN A 434 -9.34 -3.40 17.93
C GLN A 434 -8.30 -4.26 18.66
N SER A 435 -7.87 -5.35 18.00
CA SER A 435 -6.75 -6.18 18.47
C SER A 435 -6.06 -6.87 17.30
N LEU A 436 -4.76 -7.12 17.43
CA LEU A 436 -3.95 -7.85 16.46
C LEU A 436 -3.33 -9.08 17.14
N THR A 437 -3.50 -10.26 16.53
CA THR A 437 -2.64 -11.41 16.84
C THR A 437 -1.38 -11.27 16.02
N THR A 438 -0.23 -11.25 16.67
CA THR A 438 1.06 -11.06 16.02
C THR A 438 1.75 -12.40 15.82
N ILE A 439 2.57 -12.48 14.79
CA ILE A 439 3.47 -13.60 14.49
C ILE A 439 4.88 -13.06 14.58
N PHE A 440 5.81 -13.85 15.10
CA PHE A 440 7.23 -13.47 15.17
C PHE A 440 7.77 -13.05 13.81
N ALA A 441 8.43 -11.89 13.77
CA ALA A 441 9.03 -11.29 12.58
C ALA A 441 8.10 -11.15 11.35
N VAL A 442 6.76 -11.09 11.57
CA VAL A 442 5.77 -10.83 10.51
C VAL A 442 5.03 -9.52 10.80
N PRO A 443 5.13 -8.52 9.90
CA PRO A 443 4.43 -7.25 10.08
C PRO A 443 2.91 -7.46 10.10
N THR A 444 2.23 -6.89 11.08
CA THR A 444 0.76 -6.94 11.18
C THR A 444 0.24 -5.53 11.44
N THR A 445 -0.67 -5.04 10.62
CA THR A 445 -1.13 -3.64 10.65
C THR A 445 -2.58 -3.52 11.10
N ALA A 446 -2.85 -2.58 12.02
CA ALA A 446 -4.17 -2.07 12.34
C ALA A 446 -4.33 -0.64 11.84
N GLN A 447 -5.52 -0.28 11.36
CA GLN A 447 -5.90 1.10 11.11
C GLN A 447 -6.61 1.63 12.37
N LEU A 448 -6.04 2.66 12.99
CA LEU A 448 -6.60 3.32 14.17
C LEU A 448 -7.05 4.74 13.82
N LEU A 449 -8.21 5.12 14.34
CA LEU A 449 -8.74 6.47 14.18
C LEU A 449 -8.18 7.42 15.25
N ASN A 450 -8.31 8.73 15.03
CA ASN A 450 -7.95 9.74 16.01
C ASN A 450 -8.66 9.47 17.35
N ASN A 451 -7.89 9.13 18.35
CA ASN A 451 -8.36 8.90 19.72
C ASN A 451 -7.18 8.68 20.68
N THR A 452 -7.49 8.48 21.95
CA THR A 452 -6.51 8.02 22.94
C THR A 452 -6.74 6.56 23.27
N TYR A 453 -5.72 5.75 23.06
CA TYR A 453 -5.73 4.31 23.27
C TYR A 453 -4.80 3.94 24.43
N SER A 454 -5.26 3.01 25.29
CA SER A 454 -4.37 2.22 26.15
C SER A 454 -3.98 0.97 25.39
N ILE A 455 -2.69 0.80 25.11
CA ILE A 455 -2.18 -0.33 24.31
C ILE A 455 -1.56 -1.35 25.24
N TYR A 456 -1.94 -2.62 25.05
CA TYR A 456 -1.43 -3.75 25.81
C TYR A 456 -0.90 -4.83 24.88
N ALA A 457 0.36 -5.25 25.06
CA ALA A 457 0.88 -6.48 24.50
C ALA A 457 0.69 -7.61 25.52
N ILE A 458 0.01 -8.67 25.12
CA ILE A 458 -0.37 -9.78 26.00
C ILE A 458 0.16 -11.09 25.40
N GLY A 459 0.98 -11.80 26.17
CA GLY A 459 1.40 -13.18 25.91
C GLY A 459 0.42 -14.17 26.52
N SER A 460 0.08 -15.20 25.75
CA SER A 460 -0.73 -16.33 26.25
C SER A 460 0.20 -17.48 26.66
N LEU A 461 0.17 -17.84 27.95
CA LEU A 461 0.93 -18.92 28.55
C LEU A 461 -0.05 -19.93 29.10
N ASP A 462 -0.11 -21.13 28.59
CA ASP A 462 -1.08 -22.17 28.96
C ASP A 462 -2.54 -21.67 28.95
N SER A 463 -3.09 -21.42 30.13
CA SER A 463 -4.44 -20.86 30.32
C SER A 463 -4.42 -19.47 30.96
N SER A 464 -3.26 -18.80 30.99
CA SER A 464 -3.06 -17.49 31.61
C SER A 464 -2.66 -16.45 30.56
N ASN A 465 -3.12 -15.22 30.74
CA ASN A 465 -2.69 -14.07 29.94
C ASN A 465 -1.76 -13.20 30.77
N ILE A 466 -0.60 -12.87 30.22
CA ILE A 466 0.44 -12.09 30.88
C ILE A 466 0.61 -10.78 30.10
N VAL A 467 0.56 -9.65 30.81
CA VAL A 467 0.86 -8.34 30.19
C VAL A 467 2.37 -8.22 30.05
N LEU A 468 2.85 -8.22 28.81
CA LEU A 468 4.26 -8.08 28.47
C LEU A 468 4.70 -6.61 28.53
N ALA A 469 3.91 -5.74 27.90
CA ALA A 469 4.14 -4.30 27.90
C ALA A 469 2.81 -3.54 27.82
N SER A 470 2.78 -2.31 28.33
CA SER A 470 1.63 -1.42 28.16
C SER A 470 2.05 0.04 28.10
N THR A 471 1.29 0.82 27.32
CA THR A 471 1.52 2.27 27.16
C THR A 471 0.24 2.97 26.73
N GLN A 472 0.28 4.31 26.65
CA GLN A 472 -0.78 5.11 26.02
C GLN A 472 -0.28 5.70 24.70
N LEU A 473 -1.18 5.75 23.73
CA LEU A 473 -0.98 6.43 22.43
C LEU A 473 -2.16 7.37 22.21
N THR A 474 -1.87 8.62 21.86
CA THR A 474 -2.88 9.57 21.38
C THR A 474 -2.61 9.84 19.92
N LEU A 475 -3.63 9.65 19.10
CA LEU A 475 -3.64 9.93 17.67
C LEU A 475 -4.53 11.13 17.41
N ASP A 476 -4.06 12.05 16.58
CA ASP A 476 -4.74 13.25 16.12
C ASP A 476 -4.43 13.49 14.63
N GLU A 477 -4.91 14.59 14.08
CA GLU A 477 -4.77 14.95 12.66
C GLU A 477 -3.33 15.15 12.18
N ASP A 478 -2.39 15.41 13.10
CA ASP A 478 -0.96 15.58 12.82
C ASP A 478 -0.16 14.29 13.05
N SER A 479 -0.84 13.21 13.43
CA SER A 479 -0.21 11.92 13.68
C SER A 479 0.16 11.23 12.38
N THR A 480 1.25 10.46 12.40
CA THR A 480 1.74 9.71 11.24
C THR A 480 1.57 8.21 11.44
N ASN A 481 1.72 7.44 10.36
CA ASN A 481 1.83 5.99 10.44
C ASN A 481 3.04 5.57 11.27
N GLN A 482 2.88 4.55 12.13
CA GLN A 482 3.92 4.16 13.09
C GLN A 482 4.22 2.67 13.07
N PHE A 483 5.45 2.32 13.43
CA PHE A 483 5.80 0.97 13.88
C PHE A 483 5.60 0.87 15.40
N ILE A 484 5.11 -0.29 15.81
CA ILE A 484 5.06 -0.74 17.21
C ILE A 484 5.97 -1.96 17.30
N ILE A 485 7.13 -1.81 17.95
CA ILE A 485 8.11 -2.88 18.06
C ILE A 485 7.98 -3.52 19.42
N LEU A 486 7.76 -4.84 19.45
CA LEU A 486 7.75 -5.65 20.65
C LEU A 486 9.05 -6.44 20.72
N GLU A 487 9.79 -6.31 21.81
CA GLU A 487 11.08 -6.97 21.98
C GLU A 487 11.41 -7.30 23.44
N LYS A 488 12.40 -8.18 23.63
CA LYS A 488 12.93 -8.51 24.97
C LYS A 488 13.68 -7.29 25.54
N ASP A 489 13.54 -7.02 26.84
CA ASP A 489 14.25 -5.96 27.55
C ASP A 489 14.50 -6.38 28.99
N ALA A 490 15.71 -6.82 29.28
CA ALA A 490 16.12 -7.29 30.59
C ALA A 490 16.02 -6.22 31.70
N ASP A 491 16.01 -4.94 31.34
CA ASP A 491 15.92 -3.81 32.28
C ASP A 491 14.46 -3.47 32.62
N SER A 492 13.48 -3.98 31.86
CA SER A 492 12.07 -3.78 32.13
C SER A 492 11.57 -4.72 33.25
N ALA A 493 10.52 -4.32 33.96
CA ALA A 493 9.94 -5.11 35.05
C ALA A 493 9.30 -6.43 34.57
N THR A 494 8.94 -6.52 33.30
CA THR A 494 8.30 -7.68 32.69
C THR A 494 9.26 -8.51 31.82
N GLY A 495 10.48 -8.02 31.57
CA GLY A 495 11.43 -8.60 30.62
C GLY A 495 11.18 -8.19 29.17
N TYR A 496 10.15 -7.36 28.91
CA TYR A 496 9.75 -6.95 27.57
C TYR A 496 9.47 -5.45 27.49
N LYS A 497 9.61 -4.87 26.30
CA LYS A 497 9.24 -3.47 26.01
C LYS A 497 8.44 -3.35 24.72
N MET A 498 7.79 -2.20 24.59
CA MET A 498 7.07 -1.75 23.42
C MET A 498 7.59 -0.37 23.02
N THR A 499 8.12 -0.26 21.82
CA THR A 499 8.70 0.98 21.28
C THR A 499 7.88 1.47 20.10
N PHE A 500 7.65 2.79 20.02
CA PHE A 500 6.94 3.45 18.93
C PHE A 500 7.90 4.31 18.12
N THR A 501 7.74 4.26 16.80
CA THR A 501 8.48 5.12 15.87
C THR A 501 7.67 5.39 14.62
N ASN A 502 7.83 6.59 14.05
CA ASN A 502 7.22 6.91 12.76
C ASN A 502 7.75 5.98 11.66
N GLN A 503 6.91 5.59 10.72
CA GLN A 503 7.33 4.80 9.57
C GLN A 503 8.20 5.62 8.64
N SER A 504 7.80 6.84 8.32
CA SER A 504 8.60 7.79 7.55
C SER A 504 9.31 8.81 8.46
N ASN A 505 10.49 9.26 8.04
CA ASN A 505 11.27 10.31 8.72
C ASN A 505 11.07 11.69 8.07
N ASN A 506 9.91 11.95 7.45
CA ASN A 506 9.60 13.27 6.87
C ASN A 506 9.42 14.35 7.92
#